data_adb3ea0250a87bb037a67ad8775dca01
#
_entry.id   adb3ea0250a87bb037a67ad8775dca01
#
_cell.length_a   1.000
_cell.length_b   1.000
_cell.length_c   1.000
_cell.angle_alpha   90.00
_cell.angle_beta   90.00
_cell.angle_gamma   90.00
#
_symmetry.space_group_name_H-M   'P 1'
#
loop_
_entity.id
_entity.type
_entity.pdbx_description
1 polymer ?
#
loop_
_entity_poly.entity_id
_entity_poly.type
_entity_poly.pdbx_seq_one_letter_code
_entity_poly.pdbx_strand_id
1 'polypeptide(L)'
;MSYVNWKAYAYRLKPFNGDLIPVFDEGKRIGGAVKNHNFTVEDILMYKNLKAIELRTSKELMCIDFDSEDAFLFAQQNGFNWAVHFSWFVQRDNQRSRLKLIFFRTKKQQNSIGEFCLNIKEHDLEIFSISSKAVTVIGEHRKSGNYRWYGSGPEDIKYCPSNLWNFVESLHKKNQEEIKPRKNTSDWNPIKPCPICGRIKDNDCKINRSND
;
A
#
# COMPACT_ATOMS: atom_id res chain seq x y z
N MET A 1 -28.14 -0.37 -14.04
CA MET A 1 -27.44 0.92 -13.97
C MET A 1 -26.45 0.98 -15.11
N SER A 2 -26.56 2.01 -15.97
CA SER A 2 -25.70 2.19 -17.13
C SER A 2 -24.22 2.21 -16.70
N TYR A 3 -23.38 1.56 -17.45
CA TYR A 3 -21.91 1.66 -17.38
C TYR A 3 -21.55 3.16 -17.43
N VAL A 4 -21.34 3.76 -16.28
CA VAL A 4 -20.77 5.10 -16.23
C VAL A 4 -19.40 4.98 -16.88
N ASN A 5 -19.19 5.74 -17.96
CA ASN A 5 -17.90 5.77 -18.65
C ASN A 5 -16.83 6.30 -17.67
N TRP A 6 -16.23 5.40 -16.91
CA TRP A 6 -15.26 5.75 -15.87
C TRP A 6 -14.08 6.55 -16.43
N LYS A 7 -13.79 6.42 -17.73
CA LYS A 7 -12.74 7.19 -18.38
C LYS A 7 -13.02 8.71 -18.37
N ALA A 8 -14.29 9.11 -18.42
CA ALA A 8 -14.66 10.51 -18.27
C ALA A 8 -14.33 11.07 -16.88
N TYR A 9 -14.44 10.24 -15.84
CA TYR A 9 -14.05 10.63 -14.50
C TYR A 9 -12.54 10.68 -14.28
N ALA A 10 -11.77 9.92 -15.06
CA ALA A 10 -10.32 9.84 -14.93
C ALA A 10 -9.63 11.21 -15.10
N TYR A 11 -10.21 12.12 -15.85
CA TYR A 11 -9.65 13.48 -15.99
C TYR A 11 -9.55 14.26 -14.67
N ARG A 12 -10.32 13.88 -13.67
CA ARG A 12 -10.20 14.45 -12.32
C ARG A 12 -8.91 14.04 -11.58
N LEU A 13 -8.17 13.07 -12.14
CA LEU A 13 -6.85 12.67 -11.64
C LEU A 13 -5.71 13.58 -12.11
N LYS A 14 -5.97 14.62 -12.92
CA LYS A 14 -4.94 15.56 -13.39
C LYS A 14 -3.99 16.10 -12.31
N PRO A 15 -4.46 16.41 -11.08
CA PRO A 15 -3.55 16.85 -10.03
C PRO A 15 -2.44 15.84 -9.69
N PHE A 16 -2.59 14.58 -10.10
CA PHE A 16 -1.65 13.48 -9.87
C PHE A 16 -0.88 13.07 -11.13
N ASN A 17 -0.86 13.90 -12.17
CA ASN A 17 -0.02 13.66 -13.33
C ASN A 17 1.43 13.41 -12.91
N GLY A 18 2.03 12.36 -13.45
CA GLY A 18 3.35 11.88 -13.03
C GLY A 18 3.31 10.74 -12.00
N ASP A 19 2.20 10.60 -11.26
CA ASP A 19 2.01 9.52 -10.29
C ASP A 19 0.96 8.49 -10.73
N LEU A 20 0.43 8.62 -11.93
CA LEU A 20 -0.57 7.72 -12.49
C LEU A 20 0.09 6.54 -13.21
N ILE A 21 -0.51 5.36 -13.08
CA ILE A 21 -0.01 4.11 -13.67
C ILE A 21 -1.16 3.42 -14.41
N PRO A 22 -1.02 3.18 -15.72
CA PRO A 22 -2.01 2.44 -16.48
C PRO A 22 -1.97 0.95 -16.16
N VAL A 23 -3.15 0.35 -16.01
CA VAL A 23 -3.33 -1.09 -15.76
C VAL A 23 -4.09 -1.69 -16.93
N PHE A 24 -3.60 -2.82 -17.43
CA PHE A 24 -4.14 -3.57 -18.57
C PHE A 24 -4.70 -4.92 -18.13
N ASP A 25 -5.10 -5.74 -19.08
CA ASP A 25 -5.60 -7.09 -18.83
C ASP A 25 -4.70 -7.88 -17.87
N GLU A 26 -5.33 -8.70 -17.04
CA GLU A 26 -4.68 -9.50 -15.98
C GLU A 26 -3.96 -8.67 -14.89
N GLY A 27 -4.27 -7.37 -14.78
CA GLY A 27 -3.59 -6.49 -13.83
C GLY A 27 -2.15 -6.15 -14.20
N LYS A 28 -1.78 -6.36 -15.46
CA LYS A 28 -0.44 -6.01 -15.96
C LYS A 28 -0.26 -4.49 -16.03
N ARG A 29 0.84 -4.01 -15.53
CA ARG A 29 1.31 -2.62 -15.70
C ARG A 29 2.26 -2.57 -16.89
N ILE A 30 2.36 -1.39 -17.53
CA ILE A 30 3.48 -1.16 -18.47
C ILE A 30 4.78 -1.31 -17.71
N GLY A 31 5.65 -2.14 -18.23
CA GLY A 31 6.90 -2.66 -17.67
C GLY A 31 7.64 -1.82 -16.62
N GLY A 32 8.28 -2.52 -15.71
CA GLY A 32 9.14 -1.93 -14.72
C GLY A 32 8.50 -1.71 -13.34
N ALA A 33 9.30 -1.17 -12.43
CA ALA A 33 8.86 -0.87 -11.08
C ALA A 33 7.91 0.32 -11.04
N VAL A 34 6.94 0.30 -10.13
CA VAL A 34 5.96 1.38 -9.91
C VAL A 34 6.59 2.78 -9.91
N LYS A 35 7.76 2.92 -9.29
CA LYS A 35 8.51 4.19 -9.19
C LYS A 35 9.00 4.79 -10.52
N ASN A 36 9.01 4.01 -11.59
CA ASN A 36 9.53 4.45 -12.89
C ASN A 36 8.44 5.01 -13.81
N HIS A 37 7.19 5.00 -13.38
CA HIS A 37 6.07 5.51 -14.17
C HIS A 37 5.91 7.03 -13.98
N ASN A 38 5.65 7.72 -15.08
CA ASN A 38 5.46 9.18 -15.11
C ASN A 38 4.46 9.54 -16.22
N PHE A 39 3.20 9.11 -16.04
CA PHE A 39 2.17 9.32 -17.03
C PHE A 39 1.24 10.47 -16.64
N THR A 40 0.78 11.22 -17.63
CA THR A 40 -0.38 12.09 -17.48
C THR A 40 -1.67 11.30 -17.67
N VAL A 41 -2.79 11.85 -17.23
CA VAL A 41 -4.08 11.22 -17.47
C VAL A 41 -4.40 11.13 -18.96
N GLU A 42 -3.99 12.12 -19.74
CA GLU A 42 -4.13 12.16 -21.18
C GLU A 42 -3.36 11.00 -21.84
N ASP A 43 -2.10 10.80 -21.47
CA ASP A 43 -1.29 9.69 -21.99
C ASP A 43 -1.95 8.34 -21.71
N ILE A 44 -2.44 8.17 -20.48
CA ILE A 44 -3.07 6.92 -20.05
C ILE A 44 -4.36 6.62 -20.84
N LEU A 45 -5.19 7.63 -21.05
CA LEU A 45 -6.47 7.46 -21.75
C LEU A 45 -6.34 7.16 -23.24
N MET A 46 -5.16 7.37 -23.82
CA MET A 46 -4.85 6.97 -25.21
C MET A 46 -4.75 5.44 -25.38
N TYR A 47 -4.50 4.69 -24.33
CA TYR A 47 -4.38 3.25 -24.42
C TYR A 47 -5.73 2.57 -24.63
N LYS A 48 -5.86 1.83 -25.76
CA LYS A 48 -7.12 1.13 -26.12
C LYS A 48 -7.53 0.06 -25.11
N ASN A 49 -6.56 -0.69 -24.59
CA ASN A 49 -6.77 -1.83 -23.67
C ASN A 49 -6.69 -1.43 -22.19
N LEU A 50 -6.85 -0.14 -21.89
CA LEU A 50 -6.81 0.34 -20.52
C LEU A 50 -7.98 -0.22 -19.72
N LYS A 51 -7.70 -0.90 -18.61
CA LYS A 51 -8.66 -1.48 -17.69
C LYS A 51 -8.84 -0.64 -16.43
N ALA A 52 -7.76 -0.14 -15.89
CA ALA A 52 -7.80 0.66 -14.67
C ALA A 52 -6.65 1.67 -14.61
N ILE A 53 -6.75 2.59 -13.68
CA ILE A 53 -5.67 3.51 -13.32
C ILE A 53 -5.32 3.29 -11.86
N GLU A 54 -4.03 3.17 -11.59
CA GLU A 54 -3.48 3.20 -10.24
C GLU A 54 -2.85 4.56 -9.96
N LEU A 55 -2.89 4.95 -8.70
CA LEU A 55 -2.21 6.12 -8.16
C LEU A 55 -1.04 5.65 -7.30
N ARG A 56 0.17 6.10 -7.66
CA ARG A 56 1.36 5.84 -6.86
C ARG A 56 1.26 6.59 -5.54
N THR A 57 1.54 5.91 -4.46
CA THR A 57 1.72 6.58 -3.17
C THR A 57 3.14 7.14 -3.04
N SER A 58 3.36 7.95 -2.03
CA SER A 58 4.64 8.60 -1.80
C SER A 58 4.80 8.92 -0.31
N LYS A 59 5.90 9.57 0.06
CA LYS A 59 6.05 10.10 1.41
C LYS A 59 4.91 11.08 1.80
N GLU A 60 4.26 11.70 0.82
CA GLU A 60 3.21 12.70 1.03
C GLU A 60 1.80 12.10 0.97
N LEU A 61 1.62 11.02 0.22
CA LEU A 61 0.33 10.40 -0.03
C LEU A 61 0.29 8.99 0.56
N MET A 62 -0.69 8.75 1.42
CA MET A 62 -0.91 7.48 2.11
C MET A 62 -2.21 6.82 1.66
N CYS A 63 -2.20 5.49 1.60
CA CYS A 63 -3.39 4.67 1.44
C CYS A 63 -3.56 3.75 2.64
N ILE A 64 -4.82 3.60 3.08
CA ILE A 64 -5.27 2.53 3.97
C ILE A 64 -6.15 1.61 3.14
N ASP A 65 -5.73 0.37 2.95
CA ASP A 65 -6.40 -0.64 2.13
C ASP A 65 -7.04 -1.71 3.03
N PHE A 66 -8.36 -1.72 3.05
CA PHE A 66 -9.16 -2.71 3.78
C PHE A 66 -9.57 -3.80 2.78
N ASP A 67 -9.05 -5.00 2.97
CA ASP A 67 -9.33 -6.14 2.08
C ASP A 67 -10.37 -7.13 2.65
N SER A 68 -10.88 -6.88 3.87
CA SER A 68 -11.92 -7.68 4.50
C SER A 68 -12.76 -6.87 5.50
N GLU A 69 -13.87 -7.44 5.96
CA GLU A 69 -14.67 -6.88 7.07
C GLU A 69 -13.85 -6.86 8.37
N ASP A 70 -13.02 -7.89 8.58
CA ASP A 70 -12.16 -7.98 9.75
C ASP A 70 -11.14 -6.83 9.80
N ALA A 71 -10.57 -6.45 8.64
CA ALA A 71 -9.71 -5.28 8.54
C ALA A 71 -10.38 -4.00 9.04
N PHE A 72 -11.64 -3.82 8.67
CA PHE A 72 -12.41 -2.66 9.07
C PHE A 72 -12.74 -2.69 10.56
N LEU A 73 -13.19 -3.82 11.09
CA LEU A 73 -13.47 -4.00 12.52
C LEU A 73 -12.21 -3.82 13.37
N PHE A 74 -11.10 -4.41 12.95
CA PHE A 74 -9.81 -4.23 13.62
C PHE A 74 -9.42 -2.76 13.70
N ALA A 75 -9.52 -2.02 12.60
CA ALA A 75 -9.19 -0.60 12.57
C ALA A 75 -10.13 0.20 13.51
N GLN A 76 -11.43 -0.10 13.52
CA GLN A 76 -12.39 0.56 14.44
C GLN A 76 -12.06 0.31 15.91
N GLN A 77 -11.73 -0.92 16.28
CA GLN A 77 -11.31 -1.29 17.65
C GLN A 77 -10.03 -0.56 18.09
N ASN A 78 -9.20 -0.18 17.12
CA ASN A 78 -7.95 0.54 17.36
C ASN A 78 -8.05 2.05 17.11
N GLY A 79 -9.25 2.62 17.08
CA GLY A 79 -9.48 4.07 17.06
C GLY A 79 -9.82 4.67 15.70
N PHE A 80 -9.94 3.88 14.64
CA PHE A 80 -10.50 4.36 13.38
C PHE A 80 -11.99 4.68 13.56
N ASN A 81 -12.40 5.86 13.12
CA ASN A 81 -13.81 6.27 13.15
C ASN A 81 -14.22 6.82 11.79
N TRP A 82 -15.09 6.07 11.10
CA TRP A 82 -15.57 6.42 9.77
C TRP A 82 -16.15 7.84 9.70
N ALA A 83 -16.94 8.23 10.70
CA ALA A 83 -17.64 9.51 10.70
C ALA A 83 -16.72 10.74 10.69
N VAL A 84 -15.50 10.60 11.25
CA VAL A 84 -14.55 11.73 11.37
C VAL A 84 -13.29 11.54 10.53
N HIS A 85 -13.00 10.32 10.08
CA HIS A 85 -11.81 10.01 9.27
C HIS A 85 -12.11 9.89 7.78
N PHE A 86 -13.29 10.31 7.36
CA PHE A 86 -13.69 10.28 5.96
C PHE A 86 -12.80 11.17 5.10
N SER A 87 -12.33 10.62 3.98
CA SER A 87 -11.60 11.30 2.93
C SER A 87 -12.03 10.75 1.58
N TRP A 88 -11.32 11.02 0.50
CA TRP A 88 -11.56 10.31 -0.74
C TRP A 88 -11.35 8.82 -0.53
N PHE A 89 -12.35 8.02 -0.91
CA PHE A 89 -12.24 6.59 -0.87
C PHE A 89 -12.69 5.93 -2.17
N VAL A 90 -12.09 4.80 -2.40
CA VAL A 90 -12.35 3.95 -3.55
C VAL A 90 -12.90 2.63 -3.03
N GLN A 91 -14.02 2.19 -3.57
CA GLN A 91 -14.63 0.93 -3.20
C GLN A 91 -14.82 0.06 -4.43
N ARG A 92 -14.62 -1.24 -4.26
CA ARG A 92 -14.96 -2.20 -5.30
C ARG A 92 -16.45 -2.48 -5.28
N ASP A 93 -17.08 -2.56 -6.47
CA ASP A 93 -18.50 -2.88 -6.62
C ASP A 93 -18.90 -4.09 -5.80
N ASN A 94 -20.03 -3.98 -5.12
CA ASN A 94 -20.68 -5.04 -4.33
C ASN A 94 -19.87 -5.59 -3.13
N GLN A 95 -18.75 -4.97 -2.76
CA GLN A 95 -17.93 -5.40 -1.63
C GLN A 95 -17.68 -4.24 -0.66
N ARG A 96 -18.61 -4.01 0.26
CA ARG A 96 -18.55 -2.90 1.24
C ARG A 96 -17.30 -2.91 2.10
N SER A 97 -16.76 -4.11 2.39
CA SER A 97 -15.56 -4.29 3.19
C SER A 97 -14.25 -4.06 2.44
N ARG A 98 -14.30 -3.96 1.10
CA ARG A 98 -13.10 -3.74 0.27
C ARG A 98 -13.03 -2.30 -0.17
N LEU A 99 -12.45 -1.49 0.66
CA LEU A 99 -12.33 -0.05 0.41
C LEU A 99 -10.91 0.45 0.67
N LYS A 100 -10.57 1.52 0.00
CA LYS A 100 -9.27 2.18 0.08
C LYS A 100 -9.48 3.64 0.44
N LEU A 101 -8.91 4.06 1.54
CA LEU A 101 -8.90 5.46 1.97
C LEU A 101 -7.58 6.11 1.59
N ILE A 102 -7.65 7.31 1.02
CA ILE A 102 -6.48 8.05 0.56
C ILE A 102 -6.38 9.37 1.34
N PHE A 103 -5.22 9.65 1.88
CA PHE A 103 -4.93 10.84 2.68
C PHE A 103 -3.62 11.49 2.28
N PHE A 104 -3.56 12.80 2.35
CA PHE A 104 -2.28 13.51 2.43
C PHE A 104 -1.68 13.39 3.83
N ARG A 105 -0.36 13.38 3.90
CA ARG A 105 0.39 13.44 5.15
C ARG A 105 0.94 14.85 5.37
N THR A 106 0.79 15.38 6.56
CA THR A 106 1.42 16.64 6.96
C THR A 106 2.94 16.49 7.00
N LYS A 107 3.69 17.58 6.91
CA LYS A 107 5.16 17.55 7.04
C LYS A 107 5.62 16.93 8.38
N LYS A 108 4.87 17.16 9.46
CA LYS A 108 5.14 16.53 10.76
C LYS A 108 5.02 15.02 10.69
N GLN A 109 3.97 14.50 10.07
CA GLN A 109 3.76 13.06 9.87
C GLN A 109 4.82 12.44 8.95
N GLN A 110 5.23 13.16 7.90
CA GLN A 110 6.31 12.72 7.01
C GLN A 110 7.67 12.64 7.69
N ASN A 111 7.89 13.48 8.69
CA ASN A 111 9.15 13.52 9.45
C ASN A 111 9.16 12.50 10.61
N SER A 112 7.99 12.17 11.20
CA SER A 112 7.90 11.16 12.26
C SER A 112 8.11 9.74 11.72
N ILE A 113 7.54 9.45 10.57
CA ILE A 113 7.77 8.19 9.84
C ILE A 113 8.03 8.57 8.38
N GLY A 114 9.15 8.15 7.82
CA GLY A 114 9.47 8.35 6.41
C GLY A 114 8.48 7.64 5.47
N GLU A 115 8.96 7.03 4.40
CA GLU A 115 8.18 6.08 3.61
C GLU A 115 7.99 4.77 4.40
N PHE A 116 6.82 4.16 4.31
CA PHE A 116 6.52 2.92 5.01
C PHE A 116 5.48 2.07 4.29
N CYS A 117 5.48 0.78 4.64
CA CYS A 117 4.43 -0.16 4.30
C CYS A 117 4.20 -1.07 5.51
N LEU A 118 2.99 -1.06 6.04
CA LEU A 118 2.51 -1.93 7.10
C LEU A 118 1.55 -2.94 6.49
N ASN A 119 1.80 -4.22 6.72
CA ASN A 119 0.92 -5.30 6.28
C ASN A 119 0.54 -6.13 7.50
N ILE A 120 -0.71 -5.97 7.94
CA ILE A 120 -1.28 -6.65 9.09
C ILE A 120 -2.08 -7.84 8.55
N LYS A 121 -1.35 -8.90 8.25
CA LYS A 121 -1.85 -10.08 7.51
C LYS A 121 -3.00 -10.78 8.23
N GLU A 122 -3.00 -10.79 9.56
CA GLU A 122 -4.02 -11.42 10.39
C GLU A 122 -5.40 -10.78 10.19
N HIS A 123 -5.42 -9.54 9.72
CA HIS A 123 -6.63 -8.74 9.52
C HIS A 123 -6.85 -8.27 8.09
N ASP A 124 -6.07 -8.73 7.11
CA ASP A 124 -6.15 -8.26 5.72
C ASP A 124 -6.14 -6.71 5.58
N LEU A 125 -5.35 -6.04 6.42
CA LEU A 125 -5.20 -4.59 6.43
C LEU A 125 -3.82 -4.19 5.95
N GLU A 126 -3.76 -3.33 4.94
CA GLU A 126 -2.50 -2.76 4.48
C GLU A 126 -2.54 -1.23 4.59
N ILE A 127 -1.48 -0.63 5.15
CA ILE A 127 -1.32 0.83 5.24
C ILE A 127 0.04 1.18 4.64
N PHE A 128 0.05 2.01 3.61
CA PHE A 128 1.29 2.33 2.94
C PHE A 128 1.37 3.77 2.45
N SER A 129 2.59 4.29 2.48
CA SER A 129 2.98 5.63 2.03
C SER A 129 4.42 5.52 1.51
N ILE A 130 4.58 4.91 0.34
CA ILE A 130 5.87 4.57 -0.25
C ILE A 130 5.80 4.57 -1.77
N SER A 131 6.81 5.13 -2.42
CA SER A 131 6.86 5.32 -3.88
C SER A 131 6.93 4.02 -4.71
N SER A 132 7.23 2.90 -4.08
CA SER A 132 7.22 1.59 -4.73
C SER A 132 5.85 0.90 -4.77
N LYS A 133 4.81 1.53 -4.16
CA LYS A 133 3.44 1.02 -4.16
C LYS A 133 2.48 1.96 -4.86
N ALA A 134 1.41 1.38 -5.37
CA ALA A 134 0.31 2.11 -5.98
C ALA A 134 -1.03 1.47 -5.60
N VAL A 135 -2.07 2.27 -5.60
CA VAL A 135 -3.44 1.89 -5.29
C VAL A 135 -4.32 2.05 -6.54
N THR A 136 -5.08 1.02 -6.91
CA THR A 136 -6.06 1.15 -8.00
C THR A 136 -7.16 2.09 -7.57
N VAL A 137 -7.34 3.18 -8.29
CA VAL A 137 -8.27 4.25 -7.93
C VAL A 137 -9.52 4.27 -8.80
N ILE A 138 -9.48 3.78 -10.03
CA ILE A 138 -10.64 3.74 -10.93
C ILE A 138 -10.45 2.67 -12.00
N GLY A 139 -11.56 2.14 -12.52
CA GLY A 139 -11.58 1.16 -13.62
C GLY A 139 -11.98 -0.22 -13.19
N GLU A 140 -11.65 -1.21 -14.01
CA GLU A 140 -12.05 -2.61 -13.83
C GLU A 140 -11.10 -3.34 -12.87
N HIS A 141 -11.67 -4.14 -11.97
CA HIS A 141 -10.87 -5.04 -11.15
C HIS A 141 -10.53 -6.32 -11.93
N ARG A 142 -9.28 -6.80 -11.82
CA ARG A 142 -8.75 -7.95 -12.59
C ARG A 142 -9.57 -9.24 -12.49
N LYS A 143 -10.30 -9.46 -11.40
CA LYS A 143 -11.12 -10.66 -11.22
C LYS A 143 -12.60 -10.40 -11.51
N SER A 144 -13.17 -9.31 -10.96
CA SER A 144 -14.59 -8.96 -11.14
C SER A 144 -14.91 -7.62 -10.53
N GLY A 145 -15.89 -6.91 -11.11
CA GLY A 145 -16.40 -5.63 -10.64
C GLY A 145 -15.52 -4.44 -11.03
N ASN A 146 -15.90 -3.27 -10.58
CA ASN A 146 -15.24 -2.02 -10.89
C ASN A 146 -14.86 -1.28 -9.61
N TYR A 147 -13.78 -0.51 -9.67
CA TYR A 147 -13.46 0.46 -8.65
C TYR A 147 -14.23 1.75 -8.88
N ARG A 148 -14.90 2.24 -7.86
CA ARG A 148 -15.69 3.47 -7.88
C ARG A 148 -15.26 4.42 -6.78
N TRP A 149 -15.34 5.71 -7.09
CA TRP A 149 -15.13 6.75 -6.12
C TRP A 149 -16.39 7.04 -5.32
N TYR A 150 -16.14 7.36 -4.07
CA TYR A 150 -17.15 7.84 -3.16
C TYR A 150 -16.63 9.10 -2.47
N GLY A 151 -17.57 9.97 -2.05
CA GLY A 151 -17.24 11.31 -1.62
C GLY A 151 -17.00 12.23 -2.80
N SER A 152 -16.29 13.34 -2.56
CA SER A 152 -16.05 14.38 -3.58
C SER A 152 -15.00 13.99 -4.62
N GLY A 153 -14.25 12.91 -4.39
CA GLY A 153 -13.20 12.44 -5.30
C GLY A 153 -11.80 12.97 -4.97
N PRO A 154 -10.89 12.91 -5.93
CA PRO A 154 -9.48 13.22 -5.71
C PRO A 154 -9.19 14.67 -5.33
N GLU A 155 -10.09 15.59 -5.64
CA GLU A 155 -9.96 17.02 -5.29
C GLU A 155 -10.21 17.29 -3.80
N ASP A 156 -10.77 16.31 -3.08
CA ASP A 156 -11.17 16.46 -1.67
C ASP A 156 -10.35 15.56 -0.72
N ILE A 157 -9.14 15.19 -1.14
CA ILE A 157 -8.25 14.43 -0.27
C ILE A 157 -7.86 15.29 0.92
N LYS A 158 -8.16 14.76 2.11
CA LYS A 158 -7.86 15.42 3.37
C LYS A 158 -6.47 15.03 3.88
N TYR A 159 -5.93 15.86 4.74
CA TYR A 159 -4.80 15.46 5.55
C TYR A 159 -5.20 14.41 6.57
N CYS A 160 -4.34 13.42 6.80
CA CYS A 160 -4.58 12.39 7.79
C CYS A 160 -4.76 13.01 9.18
N PRO A 161 -5.92 12.84 9.82
CA PRO A 161 -6.20 13.41 11.14
C PRO A 161 -5.24 12.86 12.21
N SER A 162 -4.93 13.66 13.22
CA SER A 162 -3.94 13.30 14.25
C SER A 162 -4.30 12.01 15.01
N ASN A 163 -5.56 11.79 15.32
CA ASN A 163 -6.01 10.56 16.01
C ASN A 163 -5.84 9.32 15.11
N LEU A 164 -6.15 9.42 13.82
CA LEU A 164 -5.88 8.34 12.86
C LEU A 164 -4.37 8.13 12.69
N TRP A 165 -3.60 9.22 12.65
CA TRP A 165 -2.14 9.12 12.58
C TRP A 165 -1.54 8.42 13.81
N ASN A 166 -2.04 8.69 15.00
CA ASN A 166 -1.62 8.00 16.22
C ASN A 166 -1.84 6.48 16.14
N PHE A 167 -2.95 6.05 15.52
CA PHE A 167 -3.18 4.63 15.23
C PHE A 167 -2.10 4.08 14.28
N VAL A 168 -1.81 4.77 13.18
CA VAL A 168 -0.76 4.37 12.24
C VAL A 168 0.60 4.29 12.91
N GLU A 169 0.97 5.30 13.72
CA GLU A 169 2.24 5.31 14.48
C GLU A 169 2.33 4.15 15.47
N SER A 170 1.23 3.82 16.14
CA SER A 170 1.20 2.71 17.11
C SER A 170 1.46 1.37 16.42
N LEU A 171 0.82 1.15 15.27
CA LEU A 171 1.05 -0.05 14.46
C LEU A 171 2.47 -0.11 13.91
N HIS A 172 3.00 1.02 13.44
CA HIS A 172 4.36 1.08 12.94
C HIS A 172 5.39 0.72 14.03
N LYS A 173 5.23 1.23 15.24
CA LYS A 173 6.09 0.89 16.39
C LYS A 173 6.03 -0.60 16.73
N LYS A 174 4.82 -1.17 16.83
CA LYS A 174 4.65 -2.61 17.08
C LYS A 174 5.37 -3.45 16.02
N ASN A 175 5.17 -3.13 14.75
CA ASN A 175 5.82 -3.83 13.64
C ASN A 175 7.35 -3.72 13.69
N GLN A 176 7.90 -2.58 14.11
CA GLN A 176 9.35 -2.40 14.30
C GLN A 176 9.89 -3.23 15.48
N GLU A 177 9.12 -3.41 16.53
CA GLU A 177 9.49 -4.24 17.68
C GLU A 177 9.52 -5.73 17.33
N GLU A 178 8.57 -6.18 16.51
CA GLU A 178 8.51 -7.55 16.02
C GLU A 178 9.65 -7.89 15.04
N ILE A 179 10.05 -6.90 14.21
CA ILE A 179 11.15 -7.05 13.22
C ILE A 179 12.53 -6.95 13.90
N LYS A 180 12.64 -6.34 15.08
CA LYS A 180 13.93 -6.38 15.80
C LYS A 180 14.33 -7.84 15.93
N PRO A 181 15.49 -8.26 15.35
CA PRO A 181 15.93 -9.63 15.51
C PRO A 181 15.92 -9.90 17.00
N ARG A 182 15.16 -10.92 17.42
CA ARG A 182 15.39 -11.53 18.74
C ARG A 182 16.90 -11.65 18.82
N LYS A 183 17.53 -10.99 19.80
CA LYS A 183 18.99 -11.13 20.00
C LYS A 183 19.28 -12.60 19.77
N ASN A 184 19.96 -12.89 18.66
CA ASN A 184 20.27 -14.25 18.31
C ASN A 184 21.09 -14.80 19.48
N THR A 185 20.42 -15.37 20.44
CA THR A 185 21.00 -16.33 21.37
C THR A 185 21.14 -17.68 20.64
N SER A 186 21.30 -17.64 19.31
CA SER A 186 21.62 -18.84 18.60
C SER A 186 23.12 -19.05 18.84
N ASP A 187 23.43 -20.08 19.58
CA ASP A 187 24.77 -20.64 19.73
C ASP A 187 25.38 -21.08 18.38
N TRP A 188 24.73 -20.70 17.29
CA TRP A 188 25.15 -21.01 15.93
C TRP A 188 26.09 -19.92 15.38
N ASN A 189 27.32 -20.30 15.15
CA ASN A 189 28.35 -19.43 14.58
C ASN A 189 28.70 -19.89 13.16
N PRO A 190 28.93 -18.98 12.21
CA PRO A 190 29.41 -19.35 10.89
C PRO A 190 30.82 -19.95 10.98
N ILE A 191 31.00 -21.11 10.36
CA ILE A 191 32.35 -21.74 10.20
C ILE A 191 32.88 -21.34 8.84
N LYS A 192 34.08 -20.80 8.82
CA LYS A 192 34.81 -20.42 7.58
C LYS A 192 36.25 -20.95 7.62
N PRO A 193 36.65 -21.75 6.65
CA PRO A 193 35.85 -22.33 5.58
C PRO A 193 34.87 -23.39 6.10
N CYS A 194 33.75 -23.58 5.40
CA CYS A 194 32.81 -24.66 5.74
C CYS A 194 33.47 -26.02 5.60
N PRO A 195 33.46 -26.88 6.62
CA PRO A 195 34.13 -28.19 6.58
C PRO A 195 33.47 -29.17 5.58
N ILE A 196 32.23 -28.91 5.17
CA ILE A 196 31.47 -29.76 4.24
C ILE A 196 31.67 -29.34 2.79
N CYS A 197 31.57 -28.01 2.50
CA CYS A 197 31.60 -27.52 1.11
C CYS A 197 32.74 -26.55 0.79
N GLY A 198 33.60 -26.23 1.76
CA GLY A 198 34.77 -25.36 1.57
C GLY A 198 34.47 -23.87 1.33
N ARG A 199 33.22 -23.46 1.33
CA ARG A 199 32.83 -22.06 1.05
C ARG A 199 33.32 -21.11 2.11
N ILE A 200 33.82 -19.95 1.69
CA ILE A 200 34.40 -18.92 2.57
C ILE A 200 33.48 -17.65 2.66
N LYS A 201 32.62 -17.42 1.64
CA LYS A 201 31.98 -16.15 1.43
C LYS A 201 30.54 -16.08 1.95
N ASP A 202 29.85 -17.18 2.14
CA ASP A 202 28.47 -17.19 2.65
C ASP A 202 28.41 -17.55 4.15
N ASN A 203 27.32 -17.17 4.80
CA ASN A 203 27.06 -17.45 6.23
C ASN A 203 26.08 -18.61 6.43
N ASP A 204 25.85 -19.43 5.40
CA ASP A 204 24.85 -20.49 5.43
C ASP A 204 25.31 -21.71 6.24
N CYS A 205 26.64 -21.88 6.39
CA CYS A 205 27.22 -22.92 7.21
C CYS A 205 27.46 -22.43 8.63
N LYS A 206 26.72 -22.97 9.58
CA LYS A 206 26.78 -22.58 11.00
C LYS A 206 26.93 -23.84 11.87
N ILE A 207 27.61 -23.73 13.02
CA ILE A 207 27.65 -24.75 14.05
C ILE A 207 26.99 -24.24 15.34
N ASN A 208 26.34 -25.14 16.05
CA ASN A 208 25.88 -24.91 17.41
C ASN A 208 27.03 -25.22 18.38
N ARG A 209 27.43 -24.27 19.19
CA ARG A 209 28.52 -24.42 20.19
C ARG A 209 28.04 -25.01 21.53
N SER A 210 26.75 -25.20 21.71
CA SER A 210 26.19 -25.72 22.98
C SER A 210 26.28 -27.25 23.10
N ASN A 211 26.92 -27.94 22.15
CA ASN A 211 27.08 -29.42 22.15
C ASN A 211 28.51 -29.90 22.35
N ASP A 212 29.39 -29.10 22.91
CA ASP A 212 30.73 -29.53 23.36
C ASP A 212 30.74 -29.82 24.86
#